data_e0408ebd5325f2cf99dbb9cefb1c1cd4
#
_entry.id   e0408ebd5325f2cf99dbb9cefb1c1cd4
#
_cell.length_a   1.000
_cell.length_b   1.000
_cell.length_c   1.000
_cell.angle_alpha   90.00
_cell.angle_beta   90.00
_cell.angle_gamma   90.00
#
_symmetry.space_group_name_H-M   'P 1'
#
loop_
_entity.id
_entity.type
_entity.pdbx_description
1 polymer ?
#
loop_
_entity_poly.entity_id
_entity_poly.type
_entity_poly.pdbx_seq_one_letter_code
_entity_poly.pdbx_strand_id
1 'polypeptide(L)'
;MSIQEKLIDWAKETVDVYNPIAKTLKMGYYTQTPLSLVSQSPDLLIFGINPGAEGGKDNMTGEELLKGNPCFDGLDKKGIVKAMCEDRDDNKKRNGWALWHRLNNMLKNSSNHKELLQDFNRFVLSNMIFFGTAKENLIPKIDKDKCAERTLKLIEKLEPKVVILLGKQCRDLFNRLNKNGKLEVLVPNSIYHSMYGKSHVLAIKHTAYYYSYVEMVVVGKTIGYVLDHSEETINKECICSSYIKEDIERFEESRMVNKPIRKTKVDNERVVEMISSNSDFHLTKIEKDDYFLSEDLMIRITKTGNGYLAIRHRNYDVQYPNPKYEFAEKYRSILKEQKQGWNCEQKAWIAQKYFSSFGNNENEIVTKIISEINDIVKLIK
;
A
#
# COMPACT_ATOMS: atom_id res chain seq x y z
N MET A 1 -12.57 -3.61 -37.59
CA MET A 1 -12.21 -2.39 -36.85
C MET A 1 -10.89 -2.64 -36.14
N SER A 2 -9.88 -1.83 -36.39
CA SER A 2 -8.61 -1.92 -35.68
C SER A 2 -8.75 -1.59 -34.21
N ILE A 3 -7.78 -1.98 -33.37
CA ILE A 3 -7.81 -1.62 -31.96
C ILE A 3 -7.77 -0.11 -31.75
N GLN A 4 -7.07 0.63 -32.61
CA GLN A 4 -7.00 2.07 -32.57
C GLN A 4 -8.37 2.72 -32.85
N GLU A 5 -9.13 2.24 -33.84
CA GLU A 5 -10.48 2.73 -34.11
C GLU A 5 -11.40 2.49 -32.90
N LYS A 6 -11.35 1.28 -32.30
CA LYS A 6 -12.12 0.98 -31.08
C LYS A 6 -11.76 1.91 -29.92
N LEU A 7 -10.48 2.26 -29.77
CA LEU A 7 -10.00 3.14 -28.70
C LEU A 7 -10.35 4.60 -28.95
N ILE A 8 -10.33 5.06 -30.20
CA ILE A 8 -10.76 6.42 -30.56
C ILE A 8 -12.23 6.63 -30.20
N ASP A 9 -13.11 5.70 -30.57
CA ASP A 9 -14.53 5.80 -30.23
C ASP A 9 -14.76 5.74 -28.72
N TRP A 10 -14.08 4.81 -28.02
CA TRP A 10 -14.12 4.74 -26.56
C TRP A 10 -13.65 6.06 -25.93
N ALA A 11 -12.61 6.69 -26.47
CA ALA A 11 -12.05 7.92 -25.94
C ALA A 11 -13.02 9.09 -26.11
N LYS A 12 -13.69 9.23 -27.26
CA LYS A 12 -14.72 10.24 -27.48
C LYS A 12 -15.84 10.14 -26.45
N GLU A 13 -16.42 8.94 -26.30
CA GLU A 13 -17.47 8.69 -25.30
C GLU A 13 -16.96 8.92 -23.86
N THR A 14 -15.69 8.66 -23.60
CA THR A 14 -15.09 8.88 -22.27
C THR A 14 -14.91 10.36 -21.98
N VAL A 15 -14.48 11.14 -22.96
CA VAL A 15 -14.39 12.61 -22.87
C VAL A 15 -15.77 13.22 -22.58
N ASP A 16 -16.82 12.74 -23.24
CA ASP A 16 -18.20 13.22 -23.01
C ASP A 16 -18.66 12.99 -21.56
N VAL A 17 -18.23 11.91 -20.92
CA VAL A 17 -18.53 11.62 -19.52
C VAL A 17 -17.64 12.42 -18.56
N TYR A 18 -16.33 12.51 -18.85
CA TYR A 18 -15.36 13.10 -17.94
C TYR A 18 -15.36 14.63 -17.96
N ASN A 19 -15.53 15.28 -19.12
CA ASN A 19 -15.45 16.73 -19.23
C ASN A 19 -16.44 17.49 -18.33
N PRO A 20 -17.73 17.14 -18.24
CA PRO A 20 -18.65 17.80 -17.32
C PRO A 20 -18.23 17.68 -15.85
N ILE A 21 -17.76 16.47 -15.46
CA ILE A 21 -17.30 16.19 -14.10
C ILE A 21 -16.01 16.97 -13.82
N ALA A 22 -15.04 16.90 -14.74
CA ALA A 22 -13.77 17.62 -14.66
C ALA A 22 -13.96 19.12 -14.47
N LYS A 23 -14.87 19.71 -15.25
CA LYS A 23 -15.23 21.13 -15.17
C LYS A 23 -15.83 21.48 -13.81
N THR A 24 -16.73 20.63 -13.28
CA THR A 24 -17.36 20.83 -11.97
C THR A 24 -16.35 20.70 -10.85
N LEU A 25 -15.49 19.68 -10.89
CA LEU A 25 -14.49 19.40 -9.85
C LEU A 25 -13.22 20.22 -10.01
N LYS A 26 -13.04 20.91 -11.14
CA LYS A 26 -11.79 21.62 -11.52
C LYS A 26 -10.57 20.70 -11.47
N MET A 27 -10.71 19.49 -11.95
CA MET A 27 -9.67 18.45 -11.94
C MET A 27 -9.31 17.98 -13.33
N GLY A 28 -8.03 17.79 -13.60
CA GLY A 28 -7.54 17.15 -14.80
C GLY A 28 -7.71 15.63 -14.76
N TYR A 29 -7.81 15.02 -15.93
CA TYR A 29 -7.86 13.58 -16.07
C TYR A 29 -7.01 13.08 -17.25
N TYR A 30 -6.40 11.90 -17.09
CA TYR A 30 -5.56 11.29 -18.11
C TYR A 30 -5.37 9.79 -17.83
N THR A 31 -5.01 9.05 -18.88
CA THR A 31 -4.51 7.66 -18.72
C THR A 31 -3.00 7.66 -18.50
N GLN A 32 -2.49 6.76 -17.66
CA GLN A 32 -1.04 6.71 -17.42
C GLN A 32 -0.26 6.18 -18.63
N THR A 33 -0.85 5.21 -19.37
CA THR A 33 -0.33 4.82 -20.70
C THR A 33 -1.08 5.59 -21.78
N PRO A 34 -0.38 6.26 -22.71
CA PRO A 34 -1.01 6.85 -23.86
C PRO A 34 -1.65 5.78 -24.73
N LEU A 35 -2.99 5.78 -24.78
CA LEU A 35 -3.73 4.73 -25.50
C LEU A 35 -3.55 4.83 -27.02
N SER A 36 -3.17 6.00 -27.54
CA SER A 36 -2.78 6.19 -28.93
C SER A 36 -1.60 5.31 -29.40
N LEU A 37 -0.82 4.83 -28.46
CA LEU A 37 0.34 3.97 -28.74
C LEU A 37 0.03 2.46 -28.63
N VAL A 38 -1.18 2.10 -28.24
CA VAL A 38 -1.59 0.69 -28.09
C VAL A 38 -2.02 0.18 -29.48
N SER A 39 -1.27 -0.75 -30.03
CA SER A 39 -1.47 -1.30 -31.39
C SER A 39 -2.11 -2.67 -31.40
N GLN A 40 -2.14 -3.37 -30.29
CA GLN A 40 -2.68 -4.73 -30.15
C GLN A 40 -3.26 -4.96 -28.76
N SER A 41 -4.07 -6.02 -28.59
CA SER A 41 -4.55 -6.45 -27.28
C SER A 41 -3.37 -6.77 -26.36
N PRO A 42 -3.30 -6.14 -25.17
CA PRO A 42 -2.22 -6.41 -24.24
C PRO A 42 -2.42 -7.76 -23.54
N ASP A 43 -1.36 -8.41 -23.14
CA ASP A 43 -1.43 -9.56 -22.23
C ASP A 43 -1.97 -9.12 -20.86
N LEU A 44 -1.58 -7.93 -20.40
CA LEU A 44 -1.85 -7.44 -19.06
C LEU A 44 -2.38 -6.00 -19.06
N LEU A 45 -3.51 -5.78 -18.39
CA LEU A 45 -4.05 -4.46 -18.09
C LEU A 45 -4.06 -4.24 -16.58
N ILE A 46 -3.38 -3.20 -16.10
CA ILE A 46 -3.15 -2.97 -14.68
C ILE A 46 -3.87 -1.68 -14.27
N PHE A 47 -4.68 -1.75 -13.22
CA PHE A 47 -5.41 -0.61 -12.68
C PHE A 47 -5.01 -0.29 -11.24
N GLY A 48 -4.53 0.96 -11.03
CA GLY A 48 -4.61 1.66 -9.76
C GLY A 48 -6.00 2.26 -9.55
N ILE A 49 -6.25 2.86 -8.38
CA ILE A 49 -7.57 3.50 -8.16
C ILE A 49 -7.69 4.81 -8.93
N ASN A 50 -6.69 5.67 -8.85
CA ASN A 50 -6.58 6.94 -9.56
C ASN A 50 -5.11 7.35 -9.68
N PRO A 51 -4.75 8.19 -10.67
CA PRO A 51 -3.44 8.81 -10.72
C PRO A 51 -3.22 9.68 -9.48
N GLY A 52 -2.03 9.59 -8.88
CA GLY A 52 -1.64 10.49 -7.79
C GLY A 52 -1.57 11.95 -8.28
N ALA A 53 -1.78 12.89 -7.39
CA ALA A 53 -1.52 14.30 -7.68
C ALA A 53 -0.01 14.49 -7.87
N GLU A 54 0.40 14.80 -9.10
CA GLU A 54 1.75 15.26 -9.39
C GLU A 54 1.69 16.78 -9.61
N GLY A 55 2.40 17.51 -8.74
CA GLY A 55 2.73 18.92 -8.81
C GLY A 55 1.91 19.82 -9.75
N GLY A 56 0.77 20.33 -9.29
CA GLY A 56 -0.02 21.32 -10.01
C GLY A 56 -1.12 20.79 -10.94
N LYS A 57 -1.25 19.50 -11.16
CA LYS A 57 -2.33 18.94 -11.98
C LYS A 57 -3.71 19.06 -11.33
N ASP A 58 -3.76 19.17 -10.00
CA ASP A 58 -5.00 19.41 -9.26
C ASP A 58 -5.58 20.81 -9.50
N ASN A 59 -4.82 21.72 -10.11
CA ASN A 59 -5.17 23.09 -10.41
C ASN A 59 -5.44 23.35 -11.91
N MET A 60 -5.58 22.30 -12.72
CA MET A 60 -5.92 22.46 -14.13
C MET A 60 -7.25 23.22 -14.31
N THR A 61 -7.24 24.27 -15.12
CA THR A 61 -8.44 25.01 -15.45
C THR A 61 -9.33 24.22 -16.40
N GLY A 62 -10.65 24.47 -16.38
CA GLY A 62 -11.58 23.81 -17.30
C GLY A 62 -11.24 24.01 -18.79
N GLU A 63 -10.50 25.07 -19.14
CA GLU A 63 -10.03 25.35 -20.50
C GLU A 63 -8.89 24.43 -20.92
N GLU A 64 -7.98 24.10 -20.00
CA GLU A 64 -6.88 23.15 -20.26
C GLU A 64 -7.39 21.74 -20.48
N LEU A 65 -8.49 21.37 -19.83
CA LEU A 65 -9.15 20.06 -19.96
C LEU A 65 -9.86 19.87 -21.30
N LEU A 66 -10.18 20.95 -22.00
CA LEU A 66 -10.86 20.93 -23.31
C LEU A 66 -9.88 20.87 -24.48
N LYS A 67 -8.58 20.99 -24.23
CA LYS A 67 -7.54 20.90 -25.26
C LYS A 67 -7.20 19.45 -25.55
N GLY A 68 -7.58 18.97 -26.73
CA GLY A 68 -7.26 17.62 -27.19
C GLY A 68 -8.19 16.52 -26.67
N ASN A 69 -7.71 15.29 -26.66
CA ASN A 69 -8.40 14.14 -26.09
C ASN A 69 -7.63 13.62 -24.87
N PRO A 70 -7.97 14.07 -23.63
CA PRO A 70 -7.19 13.79 -22.43
C PRO A 70 -7.00 12.29 -22.12
N CYS A 71 -7.86 11.43 -22.64
CA CYS A 71 -7.70 9.98 -22.49
C CYS A 71 -6.49 9.43 -23.24
N PHE A 72 -5.95 10.17 -24.21
CA PHE A 72 -4.74 9.83 -24.93
C PHE A 72 -3.51 10.57 -24.40
N ASP A 73 -3.70 11.64 -23.62
CA ASP A 73 -2.66 12.45 -23.01
C ASP A 73 -2.20 11.81 -21.71
N GLY A 74 -1.45 10.76 -21.79
CA GLY A 74 -0.81 10.14 -20.63
C GLY A 74 0.69 10.43 -20.60
N LEU A 75 1.40 9.84 -19.64
CA LEU A 75 2.85 9.75 -19.71
C LEU A 75 3.22 9.02 -20.99
N ASP A 76 4.11 9.58 -21.77
CA ASP A 76 4.60 8.89 -22.97
C ASP A 76 5.29 7.56 -22.60
N LYS A 77 5.36 6.63 -23.53
CA LYS A 77 6.04 5.35 -23.27
C LYS A 77 7.49 5.57 -22.84
N LYS A 78 8.16 6.63 -23.31
CA LYS A 78 9.53 6.97 -22.91
C LYS A 78 9.61 7.39 -21.45
N GLY A 79 8.65 8.18 -20.95
CA GLY A 79 8.57 8.54 -19.54
C GLY A 79 8.33 7.34 -18.64
N ILE A 80 7.45 6.41 -19.07
CA ILE A 80 7.26 5.13 -18.39
C ILE A 80 8.55 4.30 -18.44
N VAL A 81 9.16 4.13 -19.62
CA VAL A 81 10.44 3.42 -19.80
C VAL A 81 11.50 4.00 -18.89
N LYS A 82 11.65 5.33 -18.87
CA LYS A 82 12.63 6.01 -18.02
C LYS A 82 12.40 5.73 -16.55
N ALA A 83 11.15 5.77 -16.10
CA ALA A 83 10.79 5.45 -14.72
C ALA A 83 11.05 3.99 -14.34
N MET A 84 11.05 3.09 -15.33
CA MET A 84 11.20 1.65 -15.16
C MET A 84 12.63 1.15 -15.28
N CYS A 85 13.40 1.72 -16.23
CA CYS A 85 14.74 1.25 -16.56
C CYS A 85 15.84 2.02 -15.83
N GLU A 86 15.49 3.08 -15.09
CA GLU A 86 16.48 3.78 -14.28
C GLU A 86 16.94 2.91 -13.13
N ASP A 87 18.25 2.79 -13.03
CA ASP A 87 18.99 1.90 -12.15
C ASP A 87 18.51 1.96 -10.69
N ARG A 88 18.53 0.82 -10.01
CA ARG A 88 18.09 0.64 -8.62
C ARG A 88 18.65 1.67 -7.65
N ASP A 89 19.84 2.19 -7.90
CA ASP A 89 20.49 3.18 -7.03
C ASP A 89 19.94 4.60 -7.22
N ASP A 90 19.50 4.95 -8.42
CA ASP A 90 18.77 6.21 -8.66
C ASP A 90 17.32 6.17 -8.13
N ASN A 91 16.71 5.00 -8.08
CA ASN A 91 15.36 4.83 -7.52
C ASN A 91 15.26 5.09 -6.02
N LYS A 92 16.34 4.94 -5.26
CA LYS A 92 16.39 5.37 -3.85
C LYS A 92 16.28 6.89 -3.71
N LYS A 93 16.73 7.63 -4.71
CA LYS A 93 16.65 9.11 -4.74
C LYS A 93 15.30 9.62 -5.24
N ARG A 94 14.58 8.85 -6.03
CA ARG A 94 13.39 9.32 -6.75
C ARG A 94 12.08 8.89 -6.15
N ASN A 95 11.90 8.34 -5.00
CA ASN A 95 10.57 7.96 -4.45
C ASN A 95 9.58 7.39 -5.51
N GLY A 96 10.08 7.04 -6.69
CA GLY A 96 9.27 6.87 -7.87
C GLY A 96 8.91 5.40 -8.07
N TRP A 97 7.64 5.10 -8.14
CA TRP A 97 7.11 3.87 -8.72
C TRP A 97 7.41 2.58 -7.96
N ALA A 98 7.41 2.63 -6.63
CA ALA A 98 7.45 1.43 -5.78
C ALA A 98 6.40 0.38 -6.20
N LEU A 99 5.26 0.84 -6.74
CA LEU A 99 4.24 0.02 -7.38
C LEU A 99 4.84 -0.84 -8.49
N TRP A 100 5.58 -0.22 -9.38
CA TRP A 100 6.15 -0.86 -10.54
C TRP A 100 7.23 -1.88 -10.18
N HIS A 101 8.19 -1.47 -9.34
CA HIS A 101 9.25 -2.38 -8.90
C HIS A 101 8.73 -3.63 -8.23
N ARG A 102 7.70 -3.49 -7.40
CA ARG A 102 7.11 -4.64 -6.72
C ARG A 102 6.39 -5.55 -7.68
N LEU A 103 5.61 -4.99 -8.61
CA LEU A 103 4.92 -5.79 -9.61
C LEU A 103 5.90 -6.52 -10.51
N ASN A 104 6.97 -5.84 -10.96
CA ASN A 104 8.04 -6.46 -11.72
C ASN A 104 8.75 -7.58 -10.93
N ASN A 105 9.03 -7.35 -9.64
CA ASN A 105 9.60 -8.38 -8.79
C ASN A 105 8.66 -9.58 -8.56
N MET A 106 7.35 -9.37 -8.53
CA MET A 106 6.37 -10.46 -8.50
C MET A 106 6.44 -11.28 -9.79
N LEU A 107 6.38 -10.61 -10.95
CA LEU A 107 6.41 -11.26 -12.25
C LEU A 107 7.73 -12.00 -12.55
N LYS A 108 8.85 -11.61 -11.95
CA LYS A 108 10.10 -12.40 -12.01
C LYS A 108 9.95 -13.82 -11.48
N ASN A 109 8.93 -14.10 -10.69
CA ASN A 109 8.62 -15.45 -10.21
C ASN A 109 7.73 -16.24 -11.17
N SER A 110 7.16 -15.62 -12.20
CA SER A 110 6.45 -16.32 -13.27
C SER A 110 7.44 -16.93 -14.26
N SER A 111 7.20 -18.17 -14.71
CA SER A 111 8.15 -18.88 -15.57
C SER A 111 8.34 -18.19 -16.92
N ASN A 112 7.25 -17.84 -17.59
CA ASN A 112 7.26 -17.37 -19.00
C ASN A 112 7.05 -15.85 -19.11
N HIS A 113 6.82 -15.13 -18.01
CA HIS A 113 6.40 -13.72 -18.01
C HIS A 113 7.33 -12.82 -17.21
N LYS A 114 8.58 -13.24 -16.96
CA LYS A 114 9.57 -12.50 -16.13
C LYS A 114 9.82 -11.08 -16.62
N GLU A 115 9.78 -10.89 -17.92
CA GLU A 115 10.09 -9.63 -18.60
C GLU A 115 8.85 -8.96 -19.21
N LEU A 116 7.64 -9.42 -18.85
CA LEU A 116 6.40 -8.92 -19.45
C LEU A 116 6.31 -7.39 -19.35
N LEU A 117 6.69 -6.83 -18.20
CA LEU A 117 6.62 -5.38 -17.98
C LEU A 117 7.77 -4.60 -18.65
N GLN A 118 8.69 -5.25 -19.34
CA GLN A 118 9.72 -4.60 -20.15
C GLN A 118 9.24 -4.41 -21.61
N ASP A 119 8.22 -5.16 -22.03
CA ASP A 119 7.64 -5.06 -23.35
C ASP A 119 6.34 -4.24 -23.33
N PHE A 120 6.45 -2.99 -23.78
CA PHE A 120 5.32 -2.03 -23.78
C PHE A 120 4.17 -2.40 -24.72
N ASN A 121 4.34 -3.40 -25.59
CA ASN A 121 3.25 -3.90 -26.41
C ASN A 121 2.40 -4.94 -25.66
N ARG A 122 2.91 -5.46 -24.56
CA ARG A 122 2.27 -6.53 -23.80
C ARG A 122 1.47 -6.07 -22.60
N PHE A 123 1.61 -4.82 -22.18
CA PHE A 123 0.84 -4.32 -21.03
C PHE A 123 0.39 -2.87 -21.20
N VAL A 124 -0.68 -2.53 -20.47
CA VAL A 124 -1.20 -1.19 -20.28
C VAL A 124 -1.32 -0.93 -18.78
N LEU A 125 -0.75 0.16 -18.31
CA LEU A 125 -0.94 0.66 -16.96
C LEU A 125 -1.91 1.84 -16.99
N SER A 126 -2.96 1.78 -16.19
CA SER A 126 -3.96 2.83 -16.10
C SER A 126 -4.59 2.88 -14.70
N ASN A 127 -5.75 3.49 -14.58
CA ASN A 127 -6.47 3.61 -13.32
C ASN A 127 -7.96 3.32 -13.51
N MET A 128 -8.65 2.95 -12.42
CA MET A 128 -10.11 2.80 -12.44
C MET A 128 -10.81 4.14 -12.64
N ILE A 129 -10.17 5.22 -12.23
CA ILE A 129 -10.65 6.61 -12.37
C ILE A 129 -9.48 7.43 -12.86
N PHE A 130 -9.65 8.23 -13.92
CA PHE A 130 -8.56 8.95 -14.56
C PHE A 130 -8.24 10.31 -13.95
N PHE A 131 -9.01 10.77 -12.96
CA PHE A 131 -8.74 12.04 -12.29
C PHE A 131 -7.46 11.96 -11.44
N GLY A 132 -6.53 12.91 -11.67
CA GLY A 132 -5.33 13.08 -10.88
C GLY A 132 -5.64 13.79 -9.56
N THR A 133 -5.79 13.01 -8.47
CA THR A 133 -6.09 13.56 -7.14
C THR A 133 -5.19 12.95 -6.07
N ALA A 134 -4.91 13.72 -5.02
CA ALA A 134 -4.17 13.22 -3.85
C ALA A 134 -4.93 12.12 -3.09
N LYS A 135 -6.27 12.17 -3.14
CA LYS A 135 -7.15 11.19 -2.49
C LYS A 135 -8.39 10.96 -3.35
N GLU A 136 -8.74 9.71 -3.57
CA GLU A 136 -9.90 9.31 -4.37
C GLU A 136 -11.26 9.76 -3.78
N ASN A 137 -11.33 10.01 -2.47
CA ASN A 137 -12.55 10.46 -1.80
C ASN A 137 -12.95 11.91 -2.14
N LEU A 138 -12.09 12.67 -2.82
CA LEU A 138 -12.41 13.99 -3.34
C LEU A 138 -13.40 13.91 -4.52
N ILE A 139 -13.57 12.73 -5.12
CA ILE A 139 -14.53 12.51 -6.22
C ILE A 139 -15.83 11.96 -5.64
N PRO A 140 -16.99 12.55 -5.91
CA PRO A 140 -18.29 12.05 -5.47
C PRO A 140 -18.54 10.62 -5.94
N LYS A 141 -19.24 9.82 -5.12
CA LYS A 141 -19.47 8.39 -5.41
C LYS A 141 -20.14 8.16 -6.77
N ILE A 142 -21.15 8.98 -7.09
CA ILE A 142 -21.88 8.86 -8.35
C ILE A 142 -20.97 9.10 -9.56
N ASP A 143 -20.04 10.05 -9.44
CA ASP A 143 -19.10 10.36 -10.49
C ASP A 143 -18.01 9.29 -10.60
N LYS A 144 -17.57 8.72 -9.47
CA LYS A 144 -16.68 7.54 -9.47
C LYS A 144 -17.28 6.38 -10.26
N ASP A 145 -18.55 6.09 -10.03
CA ASP A 145 -19.23 4.97 -10.70
C ASP A 145 -19.32 5.20 -12.21
N LYS A 146 -19.72 6.40 -12.64
CA LYS A 146 -19.75 6.78 -14.06
C LYS A 146 -18.37 6.68 -14.72
N CYS A 147 -17.34 7.18 -14.04
CA CYS A 147 -15.96 7.14 -14.52
C CYS A 147 -15.45 5.70 -14.65
N ALA A 148 -15.68 4.88 -13.62
CA ALA A 148 -15.21 3.51 -13.61
C ALA A 148 -15.97 2.61 -14.61
N GLU A 149 -17.22 2.93 -14.95
CA GLU A 149 -17.93 2.27 -16.06
C GLU A 149 -17.19 2.46 -17.39
N ARG A 150 -16.57 3.63 -17.61
CA ARG A 150 -15.73 3.85 -18.81
C ARG A 150 -14.48 2.98 -18.81
N THR A 151 -13.92 2.73 -17.63
CA THR A 151 -12.77 1.81 -17.46
C THR A 151 -13.16 0.37 -17.74
N LEU A 152 -14.35 -0.08 -17.32
CA LEU A 152 -14.85 -1.40 -17.70
C LEU A 152 -15.04 -1.51 -19.22
N LYS A 153 -15.53 -0.47 -19.87
CA LYS A 153 -15.60 -0.41 -21.34
C LYS A 153 -14.22 -0.43 -22.00
N LEU A 154 -13.18 0.12 -21.37
CA LEU A 154 -11.81 0.00 -21.86
C LEU A 154 -11.33 -1.46 -21.87
N ILE A 155 -11.68 -2.25 -20.83
CA ILE A 155 -11.38 -3.69 -20.81
C ILE A 155 -12.04 -4.38 -22.03
N GLU A 156 -13.30 -4.08 -22.31
CA GLU A 156 -14.02 -4.63 -23.47
C GLU A 156 -13.38 -4.26 -24.83
N LYS A 157 -12.76 -3.08 -24.92
CA LYS A 157 -12.11 -2.62 -26.18
C LYS A 157 -10.71 -3.20 -26.36
N LEU A 158 -9.97 -3.36 -25.26
CA LEU A 158 -8.62 -3.89 -25.26
C LEU A 158 -8.59 -5.42 -25.26
N GLU A 159 -9.60 -6.07 -24.70
CA GLU A 159 -9.67 -7.53 -24.54
C GLU A 159 -8.35 -8.14 -23.99
N PRO A 160 -7.80 -7.63 -22.85
CA PRO A 160 -6.55 -8.17 -22.31
C PRO A 160 -6.78 -9.60 -21.82
N LYS A 161 -5.72 -10.43 -21.81
CA LYS A 161 -5.80 -11.76 -21.20
C LYS A 161 -6.09 -11.67 -19.71
N VAL A 162 -5.35 -10.79 -19.01
CA VAL A 162 -5.46 -10.59 -17.57
C VAL A 162 -5.59 -9.12 -17.21
N VAL A 163 -6.50 -8.80 -16.31
CA VAL A 163 -6.67 -7.49 -15.68
C VAL A 163 -6.20 -7.60 -14.24
N ILE A 164 -5.30 -6.72 -13.79
CA ILE A 164 -4.89 -6.62 -12.39
C ILE A 164 -5.50 -5.39 -11.74
N LEU A 165 -6.25 -5.60 -10.67
CA LEU A 165 -6.81 -4.56 -9.81
C LEU A 165 -5.94 -4.40 -8.56
N LEU A 166 -5.32 -3.23 -8.40
CA LEU A 166 -4.42 -2.95 -7.28
C LEU A 166 -5.17 -2.37 -6.09
N GLY A 167 -5.32 -3.18 -5.05
CA GLY A 167 -5.86 -2.76 -3.77
C GLY A 167 -7.36 -2.91 -3.61
N LYS A 168 -7.80 -2.76 -2.36
CA LYS A 168 -9.19 -2.96 -1.94
C LYS A 168 -10.17 -2.04 -2.67
N GLN A 169 -9.80 -0.78 -2.88
CA GLN A 169 -10.68 0.22 -3.51
C GLN A 169 -11.00 -0.15 -4.96
N CYS A 170 -10.00 -0.60 -5.75
CA CYS A 170 -10.22 -1.09 -7.11
C CYS A 170 -11.14 -2.31 -7.10
N ARG A 171 -10.88 -3.27 -6.22
CA ARG A 171 -11.69 -4.48 -6.04
C ARG A 171 -13.14 -4.15 -5.70
N ASP A 172 -13.36 -3.28 -4.73
CA ASP A 172 -14.70 -2.96 -4.25
C ASP A 172 -15.49 -2.17 -5.31
N LEU A 173 -14.81 -1.29 -6.07
CA LEU A 173 -15.39 -0.55 -7.19
C LEU A 173 -15.76 -1.51 -8.34
N PHE A 174 -14.87 -2.41 -8.72
CA PHE A 174 -15.14 -3.44 -9.72
C PHE A 174 -16.33 -4.32 -9.33
N ASN A 175 -16.34 -4.86 -8.10
CA ASN A 175 -17.44 -5.69 -7.61
C ASN A 175 -18.80 -4.99 -7.59
N ARG A 176 -18.81 -3.66 -7.43
CA ARG A 176 -20.04 -2.88 -7.46
C ARG A 176 -20.59 -2.71 -8.88
N LEU A 177 -19.71 -2.60 -9.85
CA LEU A 177 -20.07 -2.31 -11.23
C LEU A 177 -20.18 -3.57 -12.11
N ASN A 178 -19.42 -4.61 -11.82
CA ASN A 178 -19.51 -5.87 -12.56
C ASN A 178 -20.77 -6.63 -12.21
N LYS A 179 -21.73 -6.64 -13.14
CA LYS A 179 -23.03 -7.34 -12.99
C LYS A 179 -22.91 -8.84 -13.25
N ASN A 180 -21.83 -9.29 -13.89
CA ASN A 180 -21.66 -10.66 -14.37
C ASN A 180 -21.02 -11.60 -13.35
N GLY A 181 -20.61 -11.09 -12.21
CA GLY A 181 -20.01 -11.89 -11.13
C GLY A 181 -19.12 -11.06 -10.22
N LYS A 182 -19.05 -11.44 -8.96
CA LYS A 182 -18.15 -10.84 -7.99
C LYS A 182 -16.81 -11.55 -8.02
N LEU A 183 -15.77 -10.84 -7.60
CA LEU A 183 -14.46 -11.43 -7.36
C LEU A 183 -14.53 -12.45 -6.22
N GLU A 184 -14.19 -13.68 -6.51
CA GLU A 184 -14.12 -14.79 -5.56
C GLU A 184 -12.67 -14.99 -5.09
N VAL A 185 -12.50 -15.63 -3.94
CA VAL A 185 -11.17 -15.90 -3.39
C VAL A 185 -10.49 -16.98 -4.21
N LEU A 186 -9.41 -16.65 -4.88
CA LEU A 186 -8.55 -17.57 -5.61
C LEU A 186 -7.41 -18.08 -4.71
N VAL A 187 -6.70 -17.16 -4.05
CA VAL A 187 -5.72 -17.46 -3.00
C VAL A 187 -6.14 -16.75 -1.72
N PRO A 188 -6.33 -17.46 -0.61
CA PRO A 188 -6.83 -16.88 0.63
C PRO A 188 -6.06 -15.64 1.07
N ASN A 189 -6.79 -14.56 1.32
CA ASN A 189 -6.26 -13.27 1.78
C ASN A 189 -5.24 -12.56 0.86
N SER A 190 -5.01 -13.04 -0.35
CA SER A 190 -4.03 -12.47 -1.27
C SER A 190 -4.63 -12.15 -2.63
N ILE A 191 -5.28 -13.11 -3.29
CA ILE A 191 -5.75 -12.97 -4.67
C ILE A 191 -7.22 -13.30 -4.76
N TYR A 192 -7.97 -12.43 -5.44
CA TYR A 192 -9.36 -12.63 -5.81
C TYR A 192 -9.46 -12.70 -7.33
N HIS A 193 -10.39 -13.47 -7.86
CA HIS A 193 -10.56 -13.72 -9.28
C HIS A 193 -12.02 -13.60 -9.70
N SER A 194 -12.24 -13.13 -10.91
CA SER A 194 -13.51 -13.17 -11.64
C SER A 194 -13.23 -13.12 -13.14
N MET A 195 -14.25 -13.31 -13.94
CA MET A 195 -14.22 -13.02 -15.38
C MET A 195 -14.88 -11.68 -15.69
N TYR A 196 -14.36 -10.97 -16.68
CA TYR A 196 -15.03 -9.82 -17.29
C TYR A 196 -14.90 -9.92 -18.82
N GLY A 197 -15.99 -10.28 -19.49
CA GLY A 197 -15.94 -10.71 -20.88
C GLY A 197 -15.05 -11.94 -21.02
N LYS A 198 -14.01 -11.86 -21.83
CA LYS A 198 -13.00 -12.91 -22.01
C LYS A 198 -11.79 -12.77 -21.09
N SER A 199 -11.69 -11.64 -20.38
CA SER A 199 -10.53 -11.34 -19.57
C SER A 199 -10.64 -11.91 -18.17
N HIS A 200 -9.58 -12.54 -17.66
CA HIS A 200 -9.44 -12.86 -16.24
C HIS A 200 -9.15 -11.60 -15.44
N VAL A 201 -9.86 -11.37 -14.37
CA VAL A 201 -9.67 -10.22 -13.47
C VAL A 201 -9.09 -10.72 -12.15
N LEU A 202 -7.91 -10.28 -11.81
CA LEU A 202 -7.23 -10.59 -10.56
C LEU A 202 -7.17 -9.34 -9.69
N ALA A 203 -7.75 -9.37 -8.50
CA ALA A 203 -7.57 -8.31 -7.53
C ALA A 203 -6.52 -8.74 -6.48
N ILE A 204 -5.47 -7.95 -6.36
CA ILE A 204 -4.36 -8.18 -5.43
C ILE A 204 -4.23 -6.99 -4.46
N LYS A 205 -3.50 -7.16 -3.39
CA LYS A 205 -3.16 -6.06 -2.47
C LYS A 205 -2.40 -4.97 -3.23
N HIS A 206 -2.64 -3.70 -2.92
CA HIS A 206 -1.94 -2.60 -3.57
C HIS A 206 -0.43 -2.71 -3.32
N THR A 207 0.36 -2.61 -4.37
CA THR A 207 1.80 -2.83 -4.31
C THR A 207 2.58 -1.76 -3.52
N ALA A 208 1.94 -0.66 -3.10
CA ALA A 208 2.52 0.26 -2.12
C ALA A 208 2.61 -0.34 -0.71
N TYR A 209 1.81 -1.36 -0.39
CA TYR A 209 1.86 -2.04 0.91
C TYR A 209 2.95 -3.12 0.93
N TYR A 210 3.32 -3.50 2.15
CA TYR A 210 4.30 -4.56 2.35
C TYR A 210 3.78 -5.90 1.83
N TYR A 211 4.64 -6.62 1.14
CA TYR A 211 4.49 -8.01 0.73
C TYR A 211 5.62 -8.82 1.34
N SER A 212 5.33 -9.96 1.95
CA SER A 212 6.38 -10.93 2.26
C SER A 212 6.96 -11.52 0.98
N TYR A 213 8.17 -12.04 1.04
CA TYR A 213 8.78 -12.71 -0.11
C TYR A 213 7.89 -13.85 -0.64
N VAL A 214 7.39 -14.69 0.26
CA VAL A 214 6.50 -15.82 -0.10
C VAL A 214 5.21 -15.32 -0.78
N GLU A 215 4.61 -14.24 -0.27
CA GLU A 215 3.42 -13.63 -0.91
C GLU A 215 3.74 -13.12 -2.31
N MET A 216 4.90 -12.49 -2.53
CA MET A 216 5.32 -12.04 -3.87
C MET A 216 5.50 -13.21 -4.84
N VAL A 217 6.06 -14.32 -4.37
CA VAL A 217 6.22 -15.55 -5.17
C VAL A 217 4.87 -16.08 -5.60
N VAL A 218 3.94 -16.25 -4.64
CA VAL A 218 2.58 -16.77 -4.91
C VAL A 218 1.84 -15.86 -5.89
N VAL A 219 1.85 -14.55 -5.68
CA VAL A 219 1.18 -13.59 -6.57
C VAL A 219 1.76 -13.65 -7.98
N GLY A 220 3.08 -13.61 -8.10
CA GLY A 220 3.75 -13.63 -9.41
C GLY A 220 3.51 -14.93 -10.19
N LYS A 221 3.62 -16.07 -9.53
CA LYS A 221 3.34 -17.39 -10.13
C LYS A 221 1.86 -17.52 -10.52
N THR A 222 0.94 -17.04 -9.69
CA THR A 222 -0.50 -17.07 -10.01
C THR A 222 -0.82 -16.21 -11.23
N ILE A 223 -0.26 -14.99 -11.33
CA ILE A 223 -0.45 -14.16 -12.52
C ILE A 223 0.10 -14.88 -13.77
N GLY A 224 1.29 -15.46 -13.67
CA GLY A 224 1.88 -16.24 -14.78
C GLY A 224 1.04 -17.43 -15.19
N TYR A 225 0.53 -18.19 -14.22
CA TYR A 225 -0.36 -19.33 -14.48
C TYR A 225 -1.63 -18.90 -15.22
N VAL A 226 -2.30 -17.83 -14.76
CA VAL A 226 -3.51 -17.32 -15.41
C VAL A 226 -3.23 -16.80 -16.82
N LEU A 227 -2.06 -16.20 -17.06
CA LEU A 227 -1.64 -15.78 -18.40
C LEU A 227 -1.41 -16.96 -19.35
N ASP A 228 -0.79 -18.04 -18.85
CA ASP A 228 -0.52 -19.26 -19.64
C ASP A 228 -1.81 -20.04 -19.95
N HIS A 229 -2.86 -19.91 -19.12
CA HIS A 229 -4.12 -20.62 -19.23
C HIS A 229 -5.32 -19.66 -19.46
N SER A 230 -5.07 -18.56 -20.18
CA SER A 230 -6.04 -17.46 -20.33
C SER A 230 -7.31 -17.84 -21.10
N GLU A 231 -7.31 -18.96 -21.82
CA GLU A 231 -8.49 -19.50 -22.53
C GLU A 231 -9.27 -20.52 -21.69
N GLU A 232 -8.81 -20.82 -20.46
CA GLU A 232 -9.38 -21.85 -19.62
C GLU A 232 -10.20 -21.23 -18.48
N THR A 233 -11.07 -22.04 -17.88
CA THR A 233 -11.75 -21.65 -16.65
C THR A 233 -10.81 -21.81 -15.45
N ILE A 234 -10.47 -20.73 -14.79
CA ILE A 234 -9.59 -20.70 -13.63
C ILE A 234 -10.42 -20.62 -12.36
N ASN A 235 -10.16 -21.52 -11.44
CA ASN A 235 -10.76 -21.55 -10.09
C ASN A 235 -9.71 -21.91 -9.03
N LYS A 236 -10.11 -21.92 -7.76
CA LYS A 236 -9.23 -22.26 -6.65
C LYS A 236 -8.62 -23.66 -6.79
N GLU A 237 -9.37 -24.63 -7.28
CA GLU A 237 -8.91 -26.02 -7.41
C GLU A 237 -7.79 -26.12 -8.47
N CYS A 238 -7.93 -25.42 -9.59
CA CYS A 238 -6.91 -25.35 -10.63
C CYS A 238 -5.59 -24.82 -10.05
N ILE A 239 -5.63 -23.74 -9.29
CA ILE A 239 -4.44 -23.14 -8.68
C ILE A 239 -3.84 -24.08 -7.61
N CYS A 240 -4.65 -24.65 -6.73
CA CYS A 240 -4.20 -25.55 -5.66
C CYS A 240 -3.68 -26.90 -6.17
N SER A 241 -4.01 -27.29 -7.38
CA SER A 241 -3.47 -28.52 -8.02
C SER A 241 -2.30 -28.24 -8.98
N SER A 242 -1.94 -26.98 -9.18
CA SER A 242 -0.85 -26.58 -10.07
C SER A 242 0.53 -26.59 -9.38
N TYR A 243 1.54 -26.23 -10.14
CA TYR A 243 2.92 -26.04 -9.63
C TYR A 243 3.08 -24.96 -8.55
N ILE A 244 2.01 -24.20 -8.26
CA ILE A 244 1.99 -23.13 -7.24
C ILE A 244 1.57 -23.68 -5.86
N LYS A 245 1.06 -24.89 -5.79
CA LYS A 245 0.49 -25.51 -4.57
C LYS A 245 1.39 -25.34 -3.33
N GLU A 246 2.65 -25.77 -3.44
CA GLU A 246 3.59 -25.71 -2.32
C GLU A 246 3.86 -24.27 -1.84
N ASP A 247 3.89 -23.31 -2.76
CA ASP A 247 4.10 -21.89 -2.41
C ASP A 247 2.87 -21.31 -1.69
N ILE A 248 1.66 -21.74 -2.08
CA ILE A 248 0.41 -21.36 -1.39
C ILE A 248 0.40 -21.95 0.02
N GLU A 249 0.73 -23.21 0.18
CA GLU A 249 0.81 -23.87 1.48
C GLU A 249 1.81 -23.14 2.41
N ARG A 250 3.02 -22.85 1.93
CA ARG A 250 4.02 -22.06 2.68
C ARG A 250 3.53 -20.66 3.03
N PHE A 251 2.79 -20.03 2.12
CA PHE A 251 2.20 -18.71 2.38
C PHE A 251 1.14 -18.78 3.48
N GLU A 252 0.24 -19.75 3.43
CA GLU A 252 -0.79 -19.97 4.45
C GLU A 252 -0.16 -20.30 5.80
N GLU A 253 0.85 -21.18 5.85
CA GLU A 253 1.60 -21.50 7.07
C GLU A 253 2.28 -20.26 7.66
N SER A 254 2.97 -19.47 6.83
CA SER A 254 3.62 -18.23 7.27
C SER A 254 2.65 -17.25 7.91
N ARG A 255 1.40 -17.26 7.49
CA ARG A 255 0.33 -16.43 8.07
C ARG A 255 -0.25 -17.00 9.34
N MET A 256 -0.28 -18.35 9.48
CA MET A 256 -0.73 -18.99 10.72
C MET A 256 0.27 -18.72 11.85
N VAL A 257 1.56 -18.81 11.55
CA VAL A 257 2.63 -18.48 12.50
C VAL A 257 2.61 -16.99 12.86
N ASN A 258 2.33 -16.13 11.90
CA ASN A 258 2.24 -14.68 12.07
C ASN A 258 0.81 -14.17 12.29
N LYS A 259 -0.18 -15.06 12.46
CA LYS A 259 -1.47 -14.57 12.98
C LYS A 259 -1.14 -13.93 14.32
N PRO A 260 -1.28 -12.60 14.47
CA PRO A 260 -1.34 -12.06 15.80
C PRO A 260 -2.48 -12.85 16.44
N ILE A 261 -2.17 -13.60 17.49
CA ILE A 261 -3.19 -14.06 18.45
C ILE A 261 -4.14 -12.87 18.51
N ARG A 262 -5.44 -13.05 18.21
CA ARG A 262 -6.41 -11.95 18.26
C ARG A 262 -6.19 -11.30 19.61
N LYS A 263 -5.37 -10.22 19.59
CA LYS A 263 -5.09 -9.48 20.80
C LYS A 263 -6.46 -8.98 21.20
N THR A 264 -6.96 -9.45 22.30
CA THR A 264 -8.05 -8.79 23.01
C THR A 264 -7.69 -7.33 22.93
N LYS A 265 -8.58 -6.51 22.38
CA LYS A 265 -8.29 -5.11 22.12
C LYS A 265 -7.87 -4.51 23.46
N VAL A 266 -6.55 -4.38 23.65
CA VAL A 266 -5.98 -3.86 24.88
C VAL A 266 -6.48 -2.44 25.03
N ASP A 267 -7.14 -2.16 26.12
CA ASP A 267 -7.54 -0.81 26.47
C ASP A 267 -6.31 -0.06 26.99
N ASN A 268 -5.68 0.70 26.09
CA ASN A 268 -4.48 1.46 26.42
C ASN A 268 -4.72 2.51 27.51
N GLU A 269 -5.93 3.02 27.64
CA GLU A 269 -6.30 3.96 28.69
C GLU A 269 -6.25 3.26 30.05
N ARG A 270 -6.88 2.10 30.12
CA ARG A 270 -6.86 1.24 31.31
C ARG A 270 -5.44 0.81 31.68
N VAL A 271 -4.60 0.46 30.71
CA VAL A 271 -3.17 0.14 30.95
C VAL A 271 -2.44 1.31 31.63
N VAL A 272 -2.62 2.53 31.12
CA VAL A 272 -1.97 3.73 31.71
C VAL A 272 -2.49 3.99 33.13
N GLU A 273 -3.80 3.85 33.36
CA GLU A 273 -4.40 3.98 34.70
C GLU A 273 -3.87 2.93 35.68
N MET A 274 -3.79 1.67 35.25
CA MET A 274 -3.24 0.57 36.08
C MET A 274 -1.77 0.77 36.40
N ILE A 275 -0.96 1.28 35.47
CA ILE A 275 0.44 1.63 35.74
C ILE A 275 0.51 2.75 36.79
N SER A 276 -0.26 3.82 36.59
CA SER A 276 -0.21 4.99 37.48
C SER A 276 -0.71 4.70 38.89
N SER A 277 -1.57 3.71 39.07
CA SER A 277 -2.13 3.29 40.37
C SER A 277 -1.37 2.12 41.00
N ASN A 278 -0.36 1.56 40.32
CA ASN A 278 0.38 0.41 40.84
C ASN A 278 1.38 0.83 41.93
N SER A 279 1.38 0.12 43.06
CA SER A 279 2.26 0.39 44.20
C SER A 279 3.74 0.25 43.88
N ASP A 280 4.11 -0.56 42.90
CA ASP A 280 5.48 -0.80 42.48
C ASP A 280 5.98 0.23 41.45
N PHE A 281 5.10 1.18 41.03
CA PHE A 281 5.46 2.23 40.12
C PHE A 281 5.83 3.51 40.88
N HIS A 282 7.14 3.75 41.00
CA HIS A 282 7.67 4.80 41.86
C HIS A 282 8.14 6.07 41.14
N LEU A 283 7.82 6.24 39.88
CA LEU A 283 8.23 7.44 39.17
C LEU A 283 7.31 8.63 39.49
N THR A 284 7.93 9.78 39.72
CA THR A 284 7.19 11.03 39.94
C THR A 284 6.63 11.55 38.62
N LYS A 285 5.32 11.80 38.57
CA LYS A 285 4.65 12.41 37.41
C LYS A 285 5.06 13.89 37.32
N ILE A 286 5.46 14.32 36.10
CA ILE A 286 5.82 15.72 35.83
C ILE A 286 4.65 16.42 35.19
N GLU A 287 4.15 15.88 34.07
CA GLU A 287 3.04 16.39 33.30
C GLU A 287 2.15 15.22 32.84
N LYS A 288 1.17 15.52 32.02
CA LYS A 288 0.08 14.66 31.52
C LYS A 288 0.43 13.16 31.41
N ASP A 289 1.47 12.84 30.62
CA ASP A 289 1.88 11.46 30.32
C ASP A 289 3.37 11.23 30.63
N ASP A 290 4.05 12.23 31.22
CA ASP A 290 5.49 12.24 31.44
C ASP A 290 5.84 12.02 32.90
N TYR A 291 6.84 11.18 33.15
CA TYR A 291 7.34 10.80 34.45
C TYR A 291 8.85 11.07 34.54
N PHE A 292 9.28 11.52 35.69
CA PHE A 292 10.69 11.79 35.97
C PHE A 292 11.50 10.50 35.99
N LEU A 293 12.56 10.41 35.19
CA LEU A 293 13.43 9.26 35.13
C LEU A 293 14.83 9.57 35.73
N SER A 294 15.41 10.71 35.35
CA SER A 294 16.64 11.29 35.91
C SER A 294 16.65 12.80 35.63
N GLU A 295 17.71 13.52 36.06
CA GLU A 295 17.83 14.96 35.81
C GLU A 295 17.64 15.33 34.33
N ASP A 296 18.16 14.52 33.42
CA ASP A 296 18.15 14.78 31.99
C ASP A 296 17.10 13.97 31.23
N LEU A 297 16.50 12.96 31.83
CA LEU A 297 15.61 12.02 31.16
C LEU A 297 14.23 11.99 31.77
N MET A 298 13.25 11.80 30.90
CA MET A 298 11.89 11.46 31.25
C MET A 298 11.41 10.25 30.46
N ILE A 299 10.46 9.55 31.01
CA ILE A 299 9.71 8.51 30.32
C ILE A 299 8.29 8.99 30.07
N ARG A 300 7.84 8.84 28.84
CA ARG A 300 6.44 9.06 28.46
C ARG A 300 5.72 7.75 28.38
N ILE A 301 4.58 7.65 29.06
CA ILE A 301 3.68 6.50 29.01
C ILE A 301 2.35 7.03 28.46
N THR A 302 2.05 6.71 27.22
CA THR A 302 0.88 7.28 26.55
C THR A 302 -0.04 6.24 25.96
N LYS A 303 -1.34 6.53 26.03
CA LYS A 303 -2.43 5.76 25.40
C LYS A 303 -2.61 6.06 23.92
N THR A 304 -1.93 7.06 23.38
CA THR A 304 -2.12 7.52 22.00
C THR A 304 -1.74 6.42 21.00
N GLY A 305 -2.59 6.19 20.01
CA GLY A 305 -2.39 5.17 18.97
C GLY A 305 -2.41 3.75 19.55
N ASN A 306 -1.30 3.02 19.40
CA ASN A 306 -1.16 1.65 19.90
C ASN A 306 -0.68 1.56 21.37
N GLY A 307 -0.61 2.68 22.08
CA GLY A 307 0.00 2.78 23.39
C GLY A 307 1.53 2.50 23.36
N TYR A 308 2.30 3.32 24.00
CA TYR A 308 3.75 3.13 24.02
C TYR A 308 4.45 3.75 25.22
N LEU A 309 5.66 3.24 25.50
CA LEU A 309 6.67 3.90 26.32
C LEU A 309 7.65 4.62 25.41
N ALA A 310 8.08 5.81 25.79
CA ALA A 310 9.18 6.50 25.12
C ALA A 310 10.12 7.16 26.14
N ILE A 311 11.41 7.00 25.93
CA ILE A 311 12.45 7.70 26.70
C ILE A 311 12.85 8.93 25.90
N ARG A 312 12.82 10.10 26.54
CA ARG A 312 13.19 11.36 25.92
C ARG A 312 14.01 12.24 26.85
N HIS A 313 14.69 13.21 26.27
CA HIS A 313 15.36 14.25 27.05
C HIS A 313 14.31 15.19 27.66
N ARG A 314 14.56 15.65 28.90
CA ARG A 314 13.66 16.53 29.64
C ARG A 314 13.39 17.87 28.93
N ASN A 315 14.41 18.45 28.27
CA ASN A 315 14.32 19.69 27.54
C ASN A 315 14.05 19.52 26.04
N TYR A 316 13.25 18.50 25.67
CA TYR A 316 12.98 18.17 24.26
C TYR A 316 12.32 19.32 23.47
N ASP A 317 11.50 20.13 24.12
CA ASP A 317 10.73 21.20 23.47
C ASP A 317 11.58 22.45 23.10
N VAL A 318 12.85 22.48 23.50
CA VAL A 318 13.78 23.55 23.14
C VAL A 318 14.61 23.14 21.93
N GLN A 319 14.04 23.38 20.75
CA GLN A 319 14.68 23.38 19.43
C GLN A 319 15.37 22.08 18.96
N TYR A 320 14.82 21.46 17.93
CA TYR A 320 15.56 20.70 16.94
C TYR A 320 16.37 21.68 16.08
N PRO A 321 17.67 21.59 15.87
CA PRO A 321 18.55 20.44 15.79
C PRO A 321 19.86 20.56 16.58
N ASN A 322 20.34 19.45 17.20
CA ASN A 322 21.72 19.28 17.71
C ASN A 322 22.08 19.99 19.03
N PRO A 323 22.81 19.55 19.89
CA PRO A 323 23.95 18.63 20.14
C PRO A 323 23.60 17.42 20.99
N LYS A 324 22.34 17.05 21.01
CA LYS A 324 21.78 16.00 21.87
C LYS A 324 21.96 14.58 21.29
N TYR A 325 22.62 14.44 20.14
CA TYR A 325 22.89 13.16 19.51
C TYR A 325 23.88 12.31 20.32
N GLU A 326 24.95 12.88 20.81
CA GLU A 326 25.96 12.15 21.63
C GLU A 326 25.35 11.65 22.93
N PHE A 327 24.57 12.50 23.61
CA PHE A 327 23.84 12.12 24.81
C PHE A 327 22.80 11.02 24.51
N ALA A 328 22.02 11.18 23.46
CA ALA A 328 21.03 10.19 23.05
C ALA A 328 21.70 8.87 22.62
N GLU A 329 22.84 8.92 21.96
CA GLU A 329 23.57 7.75 21.48
C GLU A 329 24.08 6.89 22.62
N LYS A 330 24.58 7.50 23.68
CA LYS A 330 24.97 6.78 24.91
C LYS A 330 23.82 5.88 25.43
N TYR A 331 22.63 6.45 25.58
CA TYR A 331 21.47 5.70 26.09
C TYR A 331 20.90 4.72 25.07
N ARG A 332 20.96 5.05 23.78
CA ARG A 332 20.59 4.11 22.70
C ARG A 332 21.46 2.87 22.69
N SER A 333 22.77 3.04 22.86
CA SER A 333 23.72 1.92 22.93
C SER A 333 23.42 1.02 24.11
N ILE A 334 23.22 1.58 25.30
CA ILE A 334 22.85 0.82 26.51
C ILE A 334 21.55 0.02 26.28
N LEU A 335 20.51 0.65 25.71
CA LEU A 335 19.22 -0.02 25.48
C LEU A 335 19.31 -1.09 24.39
N LYS A 336 20.10 -0.88 23.34
CA LYS A 336 20.33 -1.86 22.29
C LYS A 336 21.06 -3.10 22.81
N GLU A 337 22.06 -2.91 23.66
CA GLU A 337 22.89 -4.00 24.20
C GLU A 337 22.19 -4.80 25.28
N GLN A 338 21.44 -4.14 26.15
CA GLN A 338 20.91 -4.73 27.37
C GLN A 338 19.42 -4.99 27.38
N LYS A 339 18.67 -4.41 26.43
CA LYS A 339 17.20 -4.52 26.38
C LYS A 339 16.69 -4.78 24.96
N GLN A 340 16.03 -5.91 24.76
CA GLN A 340 15.46 -6.27 23.48
C GLN A 340 14.13 -5.52 23.19
N GLY A 341 13.89 -5.21 21.91
CA GLY A 341 12.61 -4.72 21.41
C GLY A 341 12.38 -3.21 21.53
N TRP A 342 13.38 -2.43 21.93
CA TRP A 342 13.34 -0.98 21.87
C TRP A 342 13.71 -0.47 20.48
N ASN A 343 12.85 0.38 19.93
CA ASN A 343 13.15 1.09 18.69
C ASN A 343 13.93 2.37 19.02
N CYS A 344 15.24 2.34 18.74
CA CYS A 344 16.18 3.41 18.99
C CYS A 344 16.45 4.28 17.74
N GLU A 345 15.76 4.05 16.62
CA GLU A 345 16.03 4.72 15.34
C GLU A 345 15.15 5.95 15.11
N GLN A 346 14.20 6.22 15.99
CA GLN A 346 13.29 7.35 15.83
C GLN A 346 13.97 8.69 16.16
N LYS A 347 13.76 9.68 15.30
CA LYS A 347 14.31 11.03 15.46
C LYS A 347 13.76 11.79 16.67
N ALA A 348 12.53 11.49 17.08
CA ALA A 348 11.81 12.21 18.14
C ALA A 348 12.10 11.71 19.55
N TRP A 349 12.56 10.47 19.71
CA TRP A 349 12.78 9.82 21.00
C TRP A 349 14.18 9.23 21.09
N ILE A 350 14.68 9.08 22.30
CA ILE A 350 15.90 8.29 22.51
C ILE A 350 15.61 6.84 22.18
N ALA A 351 14.49 6.32 22.71
CA ALA A 351 13.99 4.99 22.41
C ALA A 351 12.48 4.91 22.61
N GLN A 352 11.81 3.98 21.91
CA GLN A 352 10.37 3.73 22.01
C GLN A 352 10.07 2.24 21.99
N LYS A 353 9.05 1.82 22.76
CA LYS A 353 8.55 0.45 22.80
C LYS A 353 7.03 0.44 22.94
N TYR A 354 6.33 -0.31 22.09
CA TYR A 354 4.86 -0.36 22.10
C TYR A 354 4.33 -1.32 23.17
N PHE A 355 3.16 -1.02 23.74
CA PHE A 355 2.47 -1.87 24.72
C PHE A 355 2.33 -3.31 24.22
N SER A 356 2.04 -3.48 22.95
CA SER A 356 1.93 -4.79 22.31
C SER A 356 3.19 -5.65 22.35
N SER A 357 4.34 -5.07 22.68
CA SER A 357 5.62 -5.81 22.86
C SER A 357 5.77 -6.38 24.26
N PHE A 358 4.92 -5.99 25.21
CA PHE A 358 4.98 -6.42 26.60
C PHE A 358 4.03 -7.57 26.92
N GLY A 359 2.93 -7.73 26.17
CA GLY A 359 1.99 -8.81 26.44
C GLY A 359 0.73 -8.76 25.59
N ASN A 360 -0.21 -9.66 25.89
CA ASN A 360 -1.45 -9.84 25.17
C ASN A 360 -2.71 -9.37 25.94
N ASN A 361 -2.56 -9.05 27.22
CA ASN A 361 -3.62 -8.52 28.07
C ASN A 361 -3.08 -7.41 28.98
N GLU A 362 -3.98 -6.60 29.57
CA GLU A 362 -3.62 -5.42 30.35
C GLU A 362 -2.72 -5.77 31.55
N ASN A 363 -3.05 -6.80 32.32
CA ASN A 363 -2.29 -7.18 33.52
C ASN A 363 -0.84 -7.60 33.17
N GLU A 364 -0.67 -8.41 32.13
CA GLU A 364 0.65 -8.83 31.67
C GLU A 364 1.48 -7.62 31.19
N ILE A 365 0.84 -6.72 30.43
CA ILE A 365 1.45 -5.50 29.91
C ILE A 365 1.92 -4.62 31.07
N VAL A 366 1.05 -4.35 32.04
CA VAL A 366 1.35 -3.50 33.20
C VAL A 366 2.52 -4.07 34.01
N THR A 367 2.48 -5.36 34.35
CA THR A 367 3.54 -6.01 35.13
C THR A 367 4.89 -5.92 34.43
N LYS A 368 4.93 -6.22 33.12
CA LYS A 368 6.18 -6.15 32.35
C LYS A 368 6.67 -4.73 32.13
N ILE A 369 5.77 -3.76 31.93
CA ILE A 369 6.15 -2.35 31.82
C ILE A 369 6.80 -1.86 33.09
N ILE A 370 6.20 -2.13 34.26
CA ILE A 370 6.74 -1.72 35.55
C ILE A 370 8.12 -2.35 35.78
N SER A 371 8.26 -3.66 35.52
CA SER A 371 9.55 -4.33 35.59
C SER A 371 10.59 -3.71 34.70
N GLU A 372 10.24 -3.44 33.43
CA GLU A 372 11.14 -2.83 32.44
C GLU A 372 11.58 -1.41 32.85
N ILE A 373 10.64 -0.58 33.38
CA ILE A 373 10.93 0.76 33.87
C ILE A 373 11.88 0.69 35.06
N ASN A 374 11.65 -0.19 36.03
CA ASN A 374 12.50 -0.37 37.19
C ASN A 374 13.92 -0.80 36.82
N ASP A 375 14.05 -1.65 35.79
CA ASP A 375 15.35 -2.03 35.26
C ASP A 375 16.07 -0.87 34.55
N ILE A 376 15.32 -0.08 33.75
CA ILE A 376 15.87 1.10 33.08
C ILE A 376 16.35 2.13 34.11
N VAL A 377 15.62 2.35 35.21
CA VAL A 377 16.05 3.23 36.32
C VAL A 377 17.37 2.78 36.89
N LYS A 378 17.59 1.47 37.06
CA LYS A 378 18.87 0.90 37.57
C LYS A 378 20.03 1.06 36.58
N LEU A 379 19.72 1.01 35.27
CA LEU A 379 20.73 1.14 34.21
C LEU A 379 21.19 2.59 33.97
N ILE A 380 20.33 3.55 34.30
CA ILE A 380 20.55 4.98 34.03
C ILE A 380 21.15 5.70 35.27
N LYS A 381 20.86 5.21 36.48
CA LYS A 381 21.50 5.69 37.71
C LYS A 381 22.92 5.17 37.79
#